data_dd3f3e72921096acbb4ff570b4e295ac
#
_entry.id   dd3f3e72921096acbb4ff570b4e295ac
#
_cell.length_a   1.000
_cell.length_b   1.000
_cell.length_c   1.000
_cell.angle_alpha   90.00
_cell.angle_beta   90.00
_cell.angle_gamma   90.00
#
_symmetry.space_group_name_H-M   'P 1'
#
loop_
_entity.id
_entity.type
_entity.pdbx_description
1 polymer ?
#
loop_
_entity_poly.entity_id
_entity_poly.type
_entity_poly.pdbx_seq_one_letter_code
_entity_poly.pdbx_strand_id
1 'polypeptide(L)'
;MGRSTTRARRLAWAGALVLMAWRAPVAAQAELAVFQGTITDEAGAPLDGVTIRLRDLERGSDTVLKSDKGGKFYRRGLRAIDYQMTVEKEGYQSINDKIRLTTADERRLDFKLAKASPAGSGEFAKATAAYNAGDFAGAAKLFEEVLAKAPDQPEARINLALVYLRLNKPEEAVAQLEQVAAAGNTDPRVQFQLGGAYVDTKQLDKAVTAFETGLARQPDVKDPAAWEAAVTLGAVYFSKGDADKAAGLFEKTLAARPDSAAPMLGLAKVHASKGDVPKALELFDKVVAAHPGTPEAEQAAAFIKELRK
;
A
#
# COMPACT_ATOMS: atom_id res chain seq x y z
N MET A 1 50.42 -55.78 -82.51
CA MET A 1 50.70 -56.37 -81.20
C MET A 1 50.68 -55.28 -80.19
N GLY A 2 49.93 -55.39 -79.16
CA GLY A 2 50.09 -54.50 -77.96
C GLY A 2 48.82 -53.87 -77.49
N ARG A 3 48.35 -54.41 -76.44
CA ARG A 3 47.04 -54.24 -75.77
C ARG A 3 46.82 -52.82 -75.22
N SER A 4 45.65 -52.28 -75.53
CA SER A 4 45.00 -51.17 -74.91
C SER A 4 44.44 -51.58 -73.56
N THR A 5 44.70 -50.72 -72.50
CA THR A 5 43.96 -50.81 -71.26
C THR A 5 43.35 -49.45 -70.96
N THR A 6 42.06 -49.35 -71.19
CA THR A 6 41.20 -48.23 -70.85
C THR A 6 40.93 -48.23 -69.35
N ARG A 7 41.37 -47.21 -68.63
CA ARG A 7 40.99 -46.95 -67.26
C ARG A 7 39.74 -46.06 -67.20
N ALA A 8 38.65 -46.64 -66.80
CA ALA A 8 37.40 -45.91 -66.55
C ALA A 8 37.55 -45.08 -65.24
N ARG A 9 37.42 -43.78 -65.37
CA ARG A 9 37.28 -42.89 -64.23
C ARG A 9 35.83 -42.94 -63.76
N ARG A 10 35.65 -43.50 -62.58
CA ARG A 10 34.38 -43.35 -61.81
C ARG A 10 34.34 -41.98 -61.11
N LEU A 11 33.42 -41.11 -61.50
CA LEU A 11 33.06 -39.92 -60.81
C LEU A 11 32.22 -40.32 -59.59
N ALA A 12 32.79 -40.12 -58.44
CA ALA A 12 32.06 -40.20 -57.14
C ALA A 12 31.31 -38.90 -56.93
N TRP A 13 30.00 -38.91 -56.94
CA TRP A 13 29.17 -37.85 -56.49
C TRP A 13 29.10 -37.93 -54.97
N ALA A 14 29.75 -37.01 -54.26
CA ALA A 14 29.57 -36.80 -52.83
C ALA A 14 28.31 -35.98 -52.63
N GLY A 15 27.20 -36.64 -52.33
CA GLY A 15 25.98 -35.98 -51.86
C GLY A 15 26.21 -35.42 -50.46
N ALA A 16 26.33 -34.12 -50.36
CA ALA A 16 26.31 -33.42 -49.06
C ALA A 16 24.88 -33.45 -48.51
N LEU A 17 24.62 -34.36 -47.57
CA LEU A 17 23.41 -34.34 -46.74
C LEU A 17 23.54 -33.14 -45.79
N VAL A 18 22.89 -32.02 -46.14
CA VAL A 18 22.67 -30.90 -45.20
C VAL A 18 21.62 -31.38 -44.18
N LEU A 19 22.10 -31.87 -43.06
CA LEU A 19 21.29 -32.04 -41.87
C LEU A 19 20.85 -30.66 -41.37
N MET A 20 19.69 -30.18 -41.82
CA MET A 20 18.98 -29.09 -41.14
C MET A 20 18.57 -29.63 -39.77
N ALA A 21 19.41 -29.34 -38.77
CA ALA A 21 19.05 -29.44 -37.38
C ALA A 21 17.93 -28.42 -37.14
N TRP A 22 16.68 -28.88 -37.17
CA TRP A 22 15.58 -28.16 -36.60
C TRP A 22 15.93 -27.94 -35.10
N ARG A 23 16.47 -26.77 -34.78
CA ARG A 23 16.45 -26.30 -33.41
C ARG A 23 14.98 -26.07 -33.09
N ALA A 24 14.34 -27.05 -32.45
CA ALA A 24 13.11 -26.79 -31.71
C ALA A 24 13.34 -25.58 -30.84
N PRO A 25 12.43 -24.59 -30.78
CA PRO A 25 12.57 -23.51 -29.84
C PRO A 25 12.69 -24.19 -28.47
N VAL A 26 13.79 -23.89 -27.76
CA VAL A 26 13.89 -24.21 -26.33
C VAL A 26 12.69 -23.49 -25.72
N ALA A 27 11.63 -24.24 -25.44
CA ALA A 27 10.53 -23.75 -24.66
C ALA A 27 11.19 -23.16 -23.42
N ALA A 28 11.05 -21.85 -23.23
CA ALA A 28 11.58 -21.17 -22.07
C ALA A 28 11.10 -21.98 -20.88
N GLN A 29 12.02 -22.72 -20.24
CA GLN A 29 11.70 -23.44 -19.02
C GLN A 29 11.25 -22.35 -18.07
N ALA A 30 9.95 -22.34 -17.76
CA ALA A 30 9.38 -21.40 -16.82
C ALA A 30 10.21 -21.54 -15.56
N GLU A 31 10.99 -20.51 -15.28
CA GLU A 31 11.81 -20.48 -14.07
C GLU A 31 10.87 -20.63 -12.90
N LEU A 32 11.05 -21.68 -12.12
CA LEU A 32 10.14 -22.08 -11.07
C LEU A 32 10.73 -21.67 -9.71
N ALA A 33 9.92 -20.99 -8.92
CA ALA A 33 10.27 -20.53 -7.59
C ALA A 33 10.01 -21.61 -6.53
N VAL A 34 10.73 -21.50 -5.41
CA VAL A 34 10.48 -22.23 -4.17
C VAL A 34 9.89 -21.29 -3.13
N PHE A 35 8.84 -21.73 -2.46
CA PHE A 35 8.18 -21.00 -1.39
C PHE A 35 8.15 -21.89 -0.13
N GLN A 36 8.85 -21.45 0.90
CA GLN A 36 9.02 -22.22 2.13
C GLN A 36 9.15 -21.32 3.36
N GLY A 37 8.88 -21.85 4.53
CA GLY A 37 9.01 -21.10 5.77
C GLY A 37 8.46 -21.85 6.99
N THR A 38 8.30 -21.10 8.07
CA THR A 38 7.73 -21.57 9.33
C THR A 38 6.62 -20.64 9.77
N ILE A 39 5.59 -21.19 10.39
CA ILE A 39 4.48 -20.44 10.99
C ILE A 39 4.44 -20.75 12.47
N THR A 40 4.52 -19.70 13.28
CA THR A 40 4.48 -19.79 14.74
C THR A 40 3.38 -18.87 15.30
N ASP A 41 2.99 -19.08 16.53
CA ASP A 41 2.22 -18.11 17.29
C ASP A 41 3.14 -16.98 17.85
N GLU A 42 2.55 -16.02 18.57
CA GLU A 42 3.27 -14.91 19.19
C GLU A 42 4.30 -15.36 20.23
N ALA A 43 4.07 -16.51 20.89
CA ALA A 43 5.00 -17.12 21.84
C ALA A 43 6.12 -17.90 21.15
N GLY A 44 6.09 -18.05 19.83
CA GLY A 44 7.06 -18.81 19.04
C GLY A 44 6.74 -20.29 18.93
N ALA A 45 5.57 -20.75 19.43
CA ALA A 45 5.16 -22.15 19.27
C ALA A 45 4.74 -22.43 17.82
N PRO A 46 5.15 -23.57 17.22
CA PRO A 46 4.83 -23.89 15.84
C PRO A 46 3.33 -24.18 15.66
N LEU A 47 2.77 -23.71 14.55
CA LEU A 47 1.35 -23.87 14.24
C LEU A 47 1.14 -24.90 13.13
N ASP A 48 0.50 -26.03 13.49
CA ASP A 48 0.11 -27.10 12.56
C ASP A 48 -1.16 -26.73 11.78
N GLY A 49 -1.28 -27.18 10.54
CA GLY A 49 -2.50 -27.11 9.75
C GLY A 49 -2.91 -25.68 9.32
N VAL A 50 -2.00 -24.71 9.39
CA VAL A 50 -2.26 -23.35 8.86
C VAL A 50 -2.42 -23.42 7.34
N THR A 51 -3.49 -22.86 6.82
CA THR A 51 -3.74 -22.81 5.37
C THR A 51 -3.06 -21.58 4.78
N ILE A 52 -2.23 -21.79 3.77
CA ILE A 52 -1.60 -20.73 2.98
C ILE A 52 -2.17 -20.82 1.56
N ARG A 53 -2.82 -19.78 1.10
CA ARG A 53 -3.36 -19.65 -0.24
C ARG A 53 -2.54 -18.64 -1.03
N LEU A 54 -2.05 -19.05 -2.19
CA LEU A 54 -1.37 -18.17 -3.16
C LEU A 54 -2.23 -18.06 -4.39
N ARG A 55 -2.80 -16.90 -4.64
CA ARG A 55 -3.56 -16.60 -5.86
C ARG A 55 -2.65 -15.96 -6.89
N ASP A 56 -2.45 -16.64 -8.01
CA ASP A 56 -1.75 -16.13 -9.19
C ASP A 56 -2.52 -14.91 -9.74
N LEU A 57 -1.91 -13.74 -9.71
CA LEU A 57 -2.58 -12.49 -10.13
C LEU A 57 -2.70 -12.36 -11.65
N GLU A 58 -1.95 -13.16 -12.43
CA GLU A 58 -2.05 -13.16 -13.87
C GLU A 58 -3.10 -14.15 -14.39
N ARG A 59 -3.22 -15.32 -13.74
CA ARG A 59 -4.10 -16.42 -14.19
C ARG A 59 -5.35 -16.61 -13.33
N GLY A 60 -5.39 -15.98 -12.15
CA GLY A 60 -6.49 -16.12 -11.20
C GLY A 60 -6.57 -17.50 -10.53
N SER A 61 -5.57 -18.37 -10.70
CA SER A 61 -5.55 -19.72 -10.12
C SER A 61 -4.98 -19.70 -8.70
N ASP A 62 -5.54 -20.56 -7.84
CA ASP A 62 -5.10 -20.68 -6.45
C ASP A 62 -4.19 -21.90 -6.24
N THR A 63 -3.09 -21.72 -5.50
CA THR A 63 -2.29 -22.80 -4.93
C THR A 63 -2.47 -22.79 -3.43
N VAL A 64 -2.88 -23.91 -2.86
CA VAL A 64 -3.12 -24.05 -1.40
C VAL A 64 -2.10 -24.99 -0.79
N LEU A 65 -1.51 -24.56 0.34
CA LEU A 65 -0.56 -25.31 1.15
C LEU A 65 -1.09 -25.41 2.57
N LYS A 66 -0.54 -26.35 3.34
CA LYS A 66 -0.74 -26.41 4.79
C LYS A 66 0.60 -26.56 5.50
N SER A 67 0.73 -25.95 6.66
CA SER A 67 1.87 -26.18 7.54
C SER A 67 1.77 -27.58 8.20
N ASP A 68 2.92 -28.16 8.49
CA ASP A 68 3.04 -29.41 9.25
C ASP A 68 3.05 -29.16 10.77
N LYS A 69 3.18 -30.23 11.56
CA LYS A 69 3.23 -30.18 13.04
C LYS A 69 4.39 -29.33 13.60
N GLY A 70 5.44 -29.12 12.82
CA GLY A 70 6.54 -28.21 13.15
C GLY A 70 6.33 -26.77 12.64
N GLY A 71 5.13 -26.46 12.17
CA GLY A 71 4.80 -25.14 11.57
C GLY A 71 5.42 -24.92 10.20
N LYS A 72 6.10 -25.93 9.61
CA LYS A 72 6.81 -25.76 8.35
C LYS A 72 5.90 -25.94 7.16
N PHE A 73 6.14 -25.15 6.14
CA PHE A 73 5.51 -25.31 4.82
C PHE A 73 6.56 -25.29 3.73
N TYR A 74 6.29 -25.99 2.63
CA TYR A 74 7.17 -26.07 1.49
C TYR A 74 6.40 -26.29 0.20
N ARG A 75 6.70 -25.51 -0.84
CA ARG A 75 6.20 -25.69 -2.19
C ARG A 75 7.26 -25.29 -3.19
N ARG A 76 7.55 -26.18 -4.14
CA ARG A 76 8.36 -25.87 -5.32
C ARG A 76 7.50 -25.89 -6.58
N GLY A 77 8.03 -25.35 -7.66
CA GLY A 77 7.34 -25.37 -8.93
C GLY A 77 6.30 -24.25 -9.09
N LEU A 78 6.40 -23.18 -8.28
CA LEU A 78 5.60 -21.99 -8.47
C LEU A 78 6.20 -21.09 -9.54
N ARG A 79 5.37 -20.36 -10.26
CA ARG A 79 5.84 -19.35 -11.22
C ARG A 79 6.49 -18.18 -10.49
N ALA A 80 7.49 -17.57 -11.12
CA ALA A 80 8.15 -16.37 -10.58
C ALA A 80 7.35 -15.11 -10.97
N ILE A 81 6.27 -14.85 -10.23
CA ILE A 81 5.30 -13.76 -10.45
C ILE A 81 4.79 -13.17 -9.14
N ASP A 82 3.90 -12.20 -9.23
CA ASP A 82 3.17 -11.66 -8.10
C ASP A 82 1.98 -12.55 -7.71
N TYR A 83 1.85 -12.80 -6.41
CA TYR A 83 0.75 -13.54 -5.81
C TYR A 83 0.05 -12.70 -4.76
N GLN A 84 -1.28 -12.82 -4.68
CA GLN A 84 -2.00 -12.46 -3.46
C GLN A 84 -1.92 -13.65 -2.51
N MET A 85 -1.27 -13.45 -1.37
CA MET A 85 -1.10 -14.48 -0.35
C MET A 85 -2.09 -14.27 0.79
N THR A 86 -2.72 -15.35 1.24
CA THR A 86 -3.53 -15.37 2.46
C THR A 86 -3.03 -16.50 3.35
N VAL A 87 -2.78 -16.21 4.64
CA VAL A 87 -2.39 -17.19 5.65
C VAL A 87 -3.47 -17.23 6.71
N GLU A 88 -4.10 -18.39 6.90
CA GLU A 88 -5.30 -18.53 7.71
C GLU A 88 -5.22 -19.75 8.65
N LYS A 89 -5.64 -19.56 9.89
CA LYS A 89 -5.88 -20.63 10.86
C LYS A 89 -7.02 -20.23 11.78
N GLU A 90 -7.92 -21.17 12.06
CA GLU A 90 -9.00 -20.98 13.02
C GLU A 90 -8.43 -20.58 14.40
N GLY A 91 -8.99 -19.52 14.99
CA GLY A 91 -8.51 -18.95 16.24
C GLY A 91 -7.31 -18.02 16.13
N TYR A 92 -6.88 -17.67 14.91
CA TYR A 92 -5.78 -16.75 14.65
C TYR A 92 -6.19 -15.67 13.66
N GLN A 93 -5.52 -14.51 13.72
CA GLN A 93 -5.70 -13.44 12.76
C GLN A 93 -5.11 -13.84 11.41
N SER A 94 -5.85 -13.60 10.31
CA SER A 94 -5.38 -13.88 8.96
C SER A 94 -4.35 -12.84 8.52
N ILE A 95 -3.33 -13.29 7.78
CA ILE A 95 -2.41 -12.41 7.06
C ILE A 95 -2.85 -12.38 5.60
N ASN A 96 -3.05 -11.18 5.05
CA ASN A 96 -3.31 -10.95 3.64
C ASN A 96 -2.25 -10.01 3.09
N ASP A 97 -1.40 -10.50 2.19
CA ASP A 97 -0.29 -9.72 1.65
C ASP A 97 -0.05 -10.04 0.18
N LYS A 98 0.60 -9.12 -0.52
CA LYS A 98 1.05 -9.31 -1.90
C LYS A 98 2.52 -9.66 -1.91
N ILE A 99 2.86 -10.84 -2.43
CA ILE A 99 4.24 -11.30 -2.49
C ILE A 99 4.68 -11.51 -3.95
N ARG A 100 5.95 -11.18 -4.22
CA ARG A 100 6.60 -11.53 -5.47
C ARG A 100 7.53 -12.70 -5.25
N LEU A 101 7.34 -13.79 -5.99
CA LEU A 101 8.29 -14.90 -6.03
C LEU A 101 9.25 -14.71 -7.20
N THR A 102 10.53 -15.01 -6.98
CA THR A 102 11.59 -14.96 -7.98
C THR A 102 12.30 -16.30 -8.08
N THR A 103 12.95 -16.58 -9.21
CA THR A 103 13.63 -17.86 -9.49
C THR A 103 14.93 -18.03 -8.71
N ALA A 104 15.54 -16.93 -8.30
CA ALA A 104 16.83 -16.94 -7.62
C ALA A 104 16.71 -17.15 -6.09
N ASP A 105 15.49 -17.05 -5.53
CA ASP A 105 15.28 -17.06 -4.10
C ASP A 105 14.61 -18.39 -3.67
N GLU A 106 15.36 -19.21 -2.94
CA GLU A 106 14.76 -20.09 -1.94
C GLU A 106 14.23 -19.23 -0.78
N ARG A 107 13.24 -18.40 -1.08
CA ARG A 107 12.76 -17.42 -0.12
C ARG A 107 12.10 -18.12 1.05
N ARG A 108 12.74 -18.02 2.19
CA ARG A 108 12.16 -18.45 3.47
C ARG A 108 11.36 -17.28 4.04
N LEU A 109 10.06 -17.47 4.18
CA LEU A 109 9.13 -16.52 4.78
C LEU A 109 8.57 -17.13 6.07
N ASP A 110 9.01 -16.59 7.20
CA ASP A 110 8.50 -17.00 8.50
C ASP A 110 7.36 -16.08 8.92
N PHE A 111 6.23 -16.65 9.36
CA PHE A 111 5.04 -15.91 9.78
C PHE A 111 4.79 -16.10 11.27
N LYS A 112 4.40 -15.02 11.94
CA LYS A 112 3.82 -15.08 13.29
C LYS A 112 2.34 -14.75 13.21
N LEU A 113 1.49 -15.68 13.64
CA LEU A 113 0.05 -15.44 13.74
C LEU A 113 -0.30 -15.04 15.17
N ALA A 114 -0.93 -13.89 15.32
CA ALA A 114 -1.57 -13.50 16.56
C ALA A 114 -2.84 -14.31 16.78
N LYS A 115 -3.13 -14.71 18.01
CA LYS A 115 -4.41 -15.34 18.33
C LYS A 115 -5.54 -14.36 18.00
N ALA A 116 -6.53 -14.85 17.26
CA ALA A 116 -7.77 -14.09 17.13
C ALA A 116 -8.39 -13.97 18.53
N SER A 117 -8.74 -12.76 18.94
CA SER A 117 -9.50 -12.60 20.17
C SER A 117 -10.78 -13.43 20.05
N PRO A 118 -11.10 -14.34 20.99
CA PRO A 118 -12.28 -15.20 20.90
C PRO A 118 -13.60 -14.43 20.82
N ALA A 119 -13.59 -13.19 21.29
CA ALA A 119 -14.74 -12.30 21.28
C ALA A 119 -14.67 -11.38 20.05
N GLY A 120 -15.19 -11.79 18.89
CA GLY A 120 -15.46 -10.85 17.82
C GLY A 120 -14.89 -11.12 16.43
N SER A 121 -14.18 -12.23 16.17
CA SER A 121 -13.61 -12.47 14.83
C SER A 121 -14.66 -12.52 13.73
N GLY A 122 -15.82 -13.15 13.99
CA GLY A 122 -16.93 -13.20 13.04
C GLY A 122 -17.66 -11.86 12.92
N GLU A 123 -17.90 -11.17 14.02
CA GLU A 123 -18.52 -9.85 14.03
C GLU A 123 -17.60 -8.77 13.46
N PHE A 124 -16.30 -8.81 13.77
CA PHE A 124 -15.32 -7.92 13.16
C PHE A 124 -15.26 -8.06 11.64
N ALA A 125 -15.27 -9.30 11.14
CA ALA A 125 -15.30 -9.56 9.69
C ALA A 125 -16.60 -9.03 9.04
N LYS A 126 -17.75 -9.21 9.72
CA LYS A 126 -19.04 -8.66 9.26
C LYS A 126 -19.02 -7.12 9.25
N ALA A 127 -18.46 -6.50 10.29
CA ALA A 127 -18.32 -5.05 10.37
C ALA A 127 -17.46 -4.50 9.23
N THR A 128 -16.32 -5.16 8.95
CA THR A 128 -15.44 -4.80 7.83
C THR A 128 -16.13 -5.00 6.48
N ALA A 129 -16.90 -6.08 6.32
CA ALA A 129 -17.67 -6.32 5.10
C ALA A 129 -18.75 -5.25 4.88
N ALA A 130 -19.45 -4.82 5.93
CA ALA A 130 -20.42 -3.73 5.87
C ALA A 130 -19.76 -2.41 5.47
N TYR A 131 -18.60 -2.09 6.05
CA TYR A 131 -17.80 -0.92 5.66
C TYR A 131 -17.43 -0.94 4.18
N ASN A 132 -16.91 -2.07 3.68
CA ASN A 132 -16.51 -2.23 2.28
C ASN A 132 -17.71 -2.17 1.32
N ALA A 133 -18.89 -2.55 1.78
CA ALA A 133 -20.16 -2.43 1.04
C ALA A 133 -20.75 -1.00 1.07
N GLY A 134 -20.14 -0.07 1.82
CA GLY A 134 -20.65 1.29 1.99
C GLY A 134 -21.77 1.44 3.02
N ASP A 135 -22.15 0.36 3.72
CA ASP A 135 -23.08 0.42 4.85
C ASP A 135 -22.34 0.87 6.12
N PHE A 136 -22.04 2.16 6.17
CA PHE A 136 -21.30 2.75 7.29
C PHE A 136 -22.11 2.71 8.60
N ALA A 137 -23.45 2.84 8.53
CA ALA A 137 -24.28 2.77 9.73
C ALA A 137 -24.31 1.36 10.32
N GLY A 138 -24.45 0.34 9.47
CA GLY A 138 -24.37 -1.06 9.88
C GLY A 138 -22.95 -1.42 10.39
N ALA A 139 -21.90 -0.93 9.74
CA ALA A 139 -20.53 -1.13 10.17
C ALA A 139 -20.26 -0.53 11.56
N ALA A 140 -20.74 0.70 11.84
CA ALA A 140 -20.60 1.33 13.15
C ALA A 140 -21.18 0.46 14.25
N LYS A 141 -22.44 0.04 14.09
CA LYS A 141 -23.13 -0.82 15.05
C LYS A 141 -22.38 -2.12 15.29
N LEU A 142 -21.89 -2.77 14.24
CA LEU A 142 -21.16 -4.02 14.37
C LEU A 142 -19.80 -3.84 15.06
N PHE A 143 -19.05 -2.75 14.79
CA PHE A 143 -17.81 -2.45 15.52
C PHE A 143 -18.07 -2.08 16.98
N GLU A 144 -19.17 -1.38 17.29
CA GLU A 144 -19.60 -1.11 18.67
C GLU A 144 -19.90 -2.42 19.41
N GLU A 145 -20.59 -3.38 18.76
CA GLU A 145 -20.86 -4.71 19.31
C GLU A 145 -19.57 -5.51 19.58
N VAL A 146 -18.57 -5.41 18.65
CA VAL A 146 -17.24 -5.99 18.85
C VAL A 146 -16.57 -5.40 20.07
N LEU A 147 -16.57 -4.07 20.21
CA LEU A 147 -15.93 -3.37 21.31
C LEU A 147 -16.66 -3.58 22.65
N ALA A 148 -17.99 -3.80 22.63
CA ALA A 148 -18.74 -4.17 23.85
C ALA A 148 -18.31 -5.54 24.41
N LYS A 149 -17.92 -6.48 23.52
CA LYS A 149 -17.43 -7.82 23.90
C LYS A 149 -15.93 -7.85 24.19
N ALA A 150 -15.16 -7.02 23.50
CA ALA A 150 -13.71 -6.94 23.58
C ALA A 150 -13.23 -5.47 23.54
N PRO A 151 -13.29 -4.76 24.70
CA PRO A 151 -12.98 -3.32 24.76
C PRO A 151 -11.55 -2.97 24.37
N ASP A 152 -10.60 -3.89 24.53
CA ASP A 152 -9.17 -3.65 24.30
C ASP A 152 -8.71 -4.06 22.89
N GLN A 153 -9.57 -3.87 21.89
CA GLN A 153 -9.23 -4.12 20.48
C GLN A 153 -8.92 -2.81 19.73
N PRO A 154 -7.65 -2.44 19.56
CA PRO A 154 -7.27 -1.20 18.88
C PRO A 154 -7.73 -1.18 17.42
N GLU A 155 -7.68 -2.30 16.72
CA GLU A 155 -8.12 -2.40 15.31
C GLU A 155 -9.61 -2.10 15.16
N ALA A 156 -10.45 -2.60 16.08
CA ALA A 156 -11.89 -2.31 16.05
C ALA A 156 -12.16 -0.82 16.31
N ARG A 157 -11.43 -0.20 17.24
CA ARG A 157 -11.54 1.24 17.50
C ARG A 157 -11.09 2.08 16.32
N ILE A 158 -9.96 1.72 15.69
CA ILE A 158 -9.45 2.42 14.49
C ILE A 158 -10.50 2.34 13.36
N ASN A 159 -11.04 1.15 13.12
CA ASN A 159 -12.06 0.97 12.07
C ASN A 159 -13.35 1.69 12.41
N LEU A 160 -13.79 1.68 13.67
CA LEU A 160 -14.95 2.46 14.10
C LEU A 160 -14.74 3.96 13.91
N ALA A 161 -13.56 4.46 14.22
CA ALA A 161 -13.23 5.86 13.96
C ALA A 161 -13.29 6.21 12.46
N LEU A 162 -12.78 5.34 11.58
CA LEU A 162 -12.90 5.52 10.13
C LEU A 162 -14.37 5.52 9.68
N VAL A 163 -15.18 4.63 10.25
CA VAL A 163 -16.63 4.61 9.99
C VAL A 163 -17.27 5.93 10.42
N TYR A 164 -16.94 6.45 11.60
CA TYR A 164 -17.50 7.71 12.09
C TYR A 164 -17.10 8.90 11.19
N LEU A 165 -15.85 8.94 10.68
CA LEU A 165 -15.45 9.95 9.69
C LEU A 165 -16.29 9.86 8.42
N ARG A 166 -16.60 8.64 7.93
CA ARG A 166 -17.50 8.44 6.77
C ARG A 166 -18.94 8.88 7.05
N LEU A 167 -19.38 8.81 8.28
CA LEU A 167 -20.69 9.26 8.75
C LEU A 167 -20.74 10.76 9.08
N ASN A 168 -19.65 11.50 8.83
CA ASN A 168 -19.51 12.92 9.22
C ASN A 168 -19.68 13.14 10.74
N LYS A 169 -19.07 12.26 11.53
CA LYS A 169 -19.06 12.27 13.00
C LYS A 169 -17.62 12.34 13.52
N PRO A 170 -16.92 13.48 13.28
CA PRO A 170 -15.49 13.57 13.59
C PRO A 170 -15.20 13.57 15.09
N GLU A 171 -16.11 14.05 15.96
CA GLU A 171 -15.94 14.05 17.41
C GLU A 171 -15.90 12.62 17.96
N GLU A 172 -16.79 11.76 17.48
CA GLU A 172 -16.83 10.34 17.85
C GLU A 172 -15.57 9.61 17.33
N ALA A 173 -15.06 9.98 16.14
CA ALA A 173 -13.83 9.43 15.61
C ALA A 173 -12.63 9.83 16.47
N VAL A 174 -12.53 11.10 16.88
CA VAL A 174 -11.52 11.58 17.83
C VAL A 174 -11.53 10.76 19.10
N ALA A 175 -12.70 10.54 19.71
CA ALA A 175 -12.83 9.80 20.95
C ALA A 175 -12.28 8.36 20.84
N GLN A 176 -12.50 7.68 19.72
CA GLN A 176 -11.98 6.33 19.50
C GLN A 176 -10.46 6.35 19.29
N LEU A 177 -9.94 7.26 18.46
CA LEU A 177 -8.51 7.35 18.17
C LEU A 177 -7.68 7.82 19.37
N GLU A 178 -8.19 8.74 20.20
CA GLU A 178 -7.54 9.14 21.44
C GLU A 178 -7.35 7.95 22.40
N GLN A 179 -8.32 7.05 22.49
CA GLN A 179 -8.20 5.83 23.29
C GLN A 179 -7.10 4.90 22.74
N VAL A 180 -7.02 4.74 21.42
CA VAL A 180 -5.96 3.94 20.80
C VAL A 180 -4.58 4.54 21.05
N ALA A 181 -4.46 5.85 20.91
CA ALA A 181 -3.20 6.55 21.17
C ALA A 181 -2.80 6.49 22.66
N ALA A 182 -3.76 6.67 23.59
CA ALA A 182 -3.55 6.58 25.04
C ALA A 182 -3.14 5.18 25.49
N ALA A 183 -3.59 4.13 24.80
CA ALA A 183 -3.16 2.74 25.04
C ALA A 183 -1.73 2.45 24.56
N GLY A 184 -0.99 3.46 24.08
CA GLY A 184 0.41 3.31 23.67
C GLY A 184 0.59 2.78 22.25
N ASN A 185 -0.41 2.87 21.39
CA ASN A 185 -0.26 2.50 19.99
C ASN A 185 0.82 3.37 19.31
N THR A 186 1.78 2.72 18.65
CA THR A 186 2.92 3.38 18.00
C THR A 186 2.81 3.50 16.48
N ASP A 187 1.74 2.99 15.86
CA ASP A 187 1.50 3.09 14.42
C ASP A 187 1.34 4.58 14.03
N PRO A 188 2.21 5.13 13.17
CA PRO A 188 2.11 6.51 12.73
C PRO A 188 0.77 6.84 12.05
N ARG A 189 0.12 5.86 11.43
CA ARG A 189 -1.18 6.05 10.76
C ARG A 189 -2.28 6.45 11.74
N VAL A 190 -2.24 5.95 12.98
CA VAL A 190 -3.19 6.36 14.03
C VAL A 190 -3.05 7.86 14.31
N GLN A 191 -1.81 8.37 14.38
CA GLN A 191 -1.55 9.78 14.59
C GLN A 191 -1.97 10.63 13.37
N PHE A 192 -1.81 10.12 12.15
CA PHE A 192 -2.29 10.80 10.95
C PHE A 192 -3.81 10.90 10.90
N GLN A 193 -4.52 9.81 11.24
CA GLN A 193 -5.98 9.80 11.33
C GLN A 193 -6.49 10.74 12.43
N LEU A 194 -5.84 10.72 13.58
CA LEU A 194 -6.16 11.60 14.70
C LEU A 194 -5.96 13.07 14.31
N GLY A 195 -4.84 13.38 13.63
CA GLY A 195 -4.58 14.71 13.09
C GLY A 195 -5.67 15.18 12.13
N GLY A 196 -6.10 14.33 11.21
CA GLY A 196 -7.22 14.61 10.30
C GLY A 196 -8.53 14.88 11.04
N ALA A 197 -8.89 14.00 11.99
CA ALA A 197 -10.10 14.16 12.79
C ALA A 197 -10.09 15.46 13.65
N TYR A 198 -8.91 15.86 14.15
CA TYR A 198 -8.76 17.14 14.81
C TYR A 198 -8.91 18.35 13.88
N VAL A 199 -8.51 18.23 12.61
CA VAL A 199 -8.77 19.27 11.60
C VAL A 199 -10.28 19.42 11.39
N ASP A 200 -11.01 18.31 11.23
CA ASP A 200 -12.45 18.31 11.02
C ASP A 200 -13.20 18.91 12.23
N THR A 201 -12.71 18.68 13.45
CA THR A 201 -13.24 19.26 14.69
C THR A 201 -12.67 20.65 15.03
N LYS A 202 -11.86 21.25 14.15
CA LYS A 202 -11.21 22.57 14.32
C LYS A 202 -10.26 22.67 15.52
N GLN A 203 -9.77 21.55 16.02
CA GLN A 203 -8.79 21.48 17.11
C GLN A 203 -7.36 21.56 16.54
N LEU A 204 -7.02 22.68 15.88
CA LEU A 204 -5.82 22.79 15.05
C LEU A 204 -4.50 22.58 15.82
N ASP A 205 -4.42 22.94 17.09
CA ASP A 205 -3.21 22.71 17.91
C ASP A 205 -2.98 21.22 18.16
N LYS A 206 -4.05 20.49 18.46
CA LYS A 206 -3.98 19.03 18.59
C LYS A 206 -3.68 18.35 17.25
N ALA A 207 -4.23 18.86 16.15
CA ALA A 207 -3.92 18.37 14.82
C ALA A 207 -2.43 18.48 14.50
N VAL A 208 -1.83 19.65 14.77
CA VAL A 208 -0.37 19.84 14.60
C VAL A 208 0.40 18.80 15.39
N THR A 209 0.11 18.64 16.70
CA THR A 209 0.81 17.69 17.56
C THR A 209 0.69 16.25 17.07
N ALA A 210 -0.51 15.84 16.63
CA ALA A 210 -0.74 14.50 16.12
C ALA A 210 0.03 14.26 14.82
N PHE A 211 -0.07 15.16 13.84
CA PHE A 211 0.67 15.02 12.58
C PHE A 211 2.18 15.04 12.78
N GLU A 212 2.72 15.95 13.60
CA GLU A 212 4.15 15.97 13.92
C GLU A 212 4.61 14.67 14.58
N THR A 213 3.82 14.13 15.51
CA THR A 213 4.11 12.85 16.17
C THR A 213 4.15 11.70 15.15
N GLY A 214 3.17 11.65 14.24
CA GLY A 214 3.12 10.65 13.19
C GLY A 214 4.31 10.77 12.22
N LEU A 215 4.61 11.99 11.77
CA LEU A 215 5.72 12.25 10.83
C LEU A 215 7.09 12.06 11.47
N ALA A 216 7.23 12.23 12.79
CA ALA A 216 8.47 11.89 13.49
C ALA A 216 8.76 10.38 13.48
N ARG A 217 7.70 9.55 13.48
CA ARG A 217 7.81 8.09 13.40
C ARG A 217 7.92 7.58 11.95
N GLN A 218 7.27 8.25 11.01
CA GLN A 218 7.29 7.95 9.57
C GLN A 218 7.66 9.21 8.79
N PRO A 219 8.98 9.55 8.69
CA PRO A 219 9.44 10.78 8.06
C PRO A 219 9.52 10.71 6.53
N ASP A 220 9.42 9.51 5.94
CA ASP A 220 9.50 9.32 4.49
C ASP A 220 8.16 9.67 3.82
N VAL A 221 8.11 10.88 3.26
CA VAL A 221 6.95 11.36 2.48
C VAL A 221 6.77 10.68 1.11
N LYS A 222 7.56 9.66 0.77
CA LYS A 222 7.24 8.75 -0.34
C LYS A 222 6.11 7.80 0.04
N ASP A 223 5.97 7.48 1.32
CA ASP A 223 4.80 6.78 1.85
C ASP A 223 3.55 7.63 1.62
N PRO A 224 2.46 7.06 1.06
CA PRO A 224 1.25 7.82 0.73
C PRO A 224 0.59 8.49 1.95
N ALA A 225 0.52 7.82 3.09
CA ALA A 225 -0.12 8.35 4.29
C ALA A 225 0.71 9.48 4.91
N ALA A 226 2.04 9.33 4.96
CA ALA A 226 2.94 10.38 5.42
C ALA A 226 2.93 11.60 4.50
N TRP A 227 2.81 11.37 3.18
CA TRP A 227 2.68 12.46 2.21
C TRP A 227 1.40 13.27 2.44
N GLU A 228 0.27 12.59 2.56
CA GLU A 228 -1.04 13.19 2.78
C GLU A 228 -1.07 13.96 4.11
N ALA A 229 -0.52 13.36 5.18
CA ALA A 229 -0.36 14.00 6.47
C ALA A 229 0.49 15.28 6.40
N ALA A 230 1.61 15.24 5.66
CA ALA A 230 2.49 16.40 5.50
C ALA A 230 1.82 17.53 4.70
N VAL A 231 1.05 17.21 3.65
CA VAL A 231 0.27 18.21 2.90
C VAL A 231 -0.79 18.85 3.81
N THR A 232 -1.51 18.05 4.56
CA THR A 232 -2.55 18.55 5.47
C THR A 232 -1.95 19.39 6.59
N LEU A 233 -0.84 18.94 7.19
CA LEU A 233 -0.12 19.72 8.21
C LEU A 233 0.38 21.07 7.65
N GLY A 234 0.87 21.09 6.41
CA GLY A 234 1.23 22.32 5.71
C GLY A 234 0.06 23.30 5.62
N ALA A 235 -1.12 22.81 5.26
CA ALA A 235 -2.34 23.61 5.22
C ALA A 235 -2.76 24.12 6.62
N VAL A 236 -2.62 23.29 7.65
CA VAL A 236 -2.89 23.68 9.04
C VAL A 236 -1.92 24.76 9.49
N TYR A 237 -0.61 24.63 9.23
CA TYR A 237 0.36 25.66 9.57
C TYR A 237 0.06 26.98 8.84
N PHE A 238 -0.30 26.90 7.55
CA PHE A 238 -0.68 28.09 6.79
C PHE A 238 -1.90 28.79 7.42
N SER A 239 -2.94 28.03 7.79
CA SER A 239 -4.13 28.59 8.44
C SER A 239 -3.85 29.20 9.81
N LYS A 240 -2.81 28.72 10.51
CA LYS A 240 -2.33 29.28 11.79
C LYS A 240 -1.39 30.48 11.62
N GLY A 241 -1.05 30.85 10.36
CA GLY A 241 -0.14 31.95 10.07
C GLY A 241 1.35 31.57 10.05
N ASP A 242 1.70 30.30 10.26
CA ASP A 242 3.09 29.82 10.20
C ASP A 242 3.46 29.47 8.74
N ALA A 243 3.64 30.55 7.95
CA ALA A 243 3.90 30.44 6.51
C ALA A 243 5.23 29.73 6.19
N ASP A 244 6.24 29.81 7.08
CA ASP A 244 7.55 29.18 6.83
C ASP A 244 7.49 27.69 6.98
N LYS A 245 6.85 27.19 8.05
CA LYS A 245 6.64 25.74 8.22
C LYS A 245 5.75 25.17 7.14
N ALA A 246 4.70 25.90 6.75
CA ALA A 246 3.83 25.51 5.64
C ALA A 246 4.63 25.34 4.34
N ALA A 247 5.46 26.33 3.97
CA ALA A 247 6.30 26.28 2.78
C ALA A 247 7.22 25.05 2.81
N GLY A 248 7.95 24.81 3.91
CA GLY A 248 8.87 23.69 4.00
C GLY A 248 8.21 22.31 3.84
N LEU A 249 6.98 22.15 4.33
CA LEU A 249 6.20 20.93 4.12
C LEU A 249 5.73 20.77 2.68
N PHE A 250 5.22 21.83 2.06
CA PHE A 250 4.81 21.78 0.65
C PHE A 250 5.99 21.54 -0.29
N GLU A 251 7.14 22.16 -0.06
CA GLU A 251 8.36 21.88 -0.82
C GLU A 251 8.82 20.45 -0.68
N LYS A 252 8.85 19.91 0.55
CA LYS A 252 9.17 18.51 0.82
C LYS A 252 8.23 17.55 0.10
N THR A 253 6.93 17.83 0.11
CA THR A 253 5.93 16.97 -0.55
C THR A 253 6.00 17.07 -2.08
N LEU A 254 6.31 18.24 -2.63
CA LEU A 254 6.54 18.44 -4.06
C LEU A 254 7.84 17.79 -4.53
N ALA A 255 8.90 17.75 -3.70
CA ALA A 255 10.12 17.03 -4.02
C ALA A 255 9.87 15.52 -4.21
N ALA A 256 8.91 14.95 -3.47
CA ALA A 256 8.51 13.55 -3.62
C ALA A 256 7.52 13.32 -4.78
N ARG A 257 6.62 14.28 -5.03
CA ARG A 257 5.60 14.23 -6.10
C ARG A 257 5.47 15.59 -6.76
N PRO A 258 6.30 15.92 -7.78
CA PRO A 258 6.41 17.26 -8.35
C PRO A 258 5.13 17.81 -8.99
N ASP A 259 4.29 16.90 -9.52
CA ASP A 259 3.08 17.30 -10.27
C ASP A 259 1.81 17.31 -9.40
N SER A 260 1.95 17.44 -8.06
CA SER A 260 0.80 17.38 -7.16
C SER A 260 0.14 18.75 -6.99
N ALA A 261 -1.15 18.85 -7.34
CA ALA A 261 -1.92 20.10 -7.30
C ALA A 261 -2.02 20.71 -5.89
N ALA A 262 -2.38 19.90 -4.88
CA ALA A 262 -2.66 20.41 -3.53
C ALA A 262 -1.44 21.10 -2.87
N PRO A 263 -0.24 20.50 -2.77
CA PRO A 263 0.90 21.19 -2.20
C PRO A 263 1.40 22.33 -3.09
N MET A 264 1.26 22.27 -4.43
CA MET A 264 1.60 23.36 -5.33
C MET A 264 0.71 24.56 -5.10
N LEU A 265 -0.61 24.35 -4.97
CA LEU A 265 -1.57 25.39 -4.60
C LEU A 265 -1.26 25.96 -3.22
N GLY A 266 -0.92 25.10 -2.24
CA GLY A 266 -0.53 25.53 -0.90
C GLY A 266 0.70 26.43 -0.91
N LEU A 267 1.74 26.06 -1.63
CA LEU A 267 2.97 26.84 -1.76
C LEU A 267 2.72 28.17 -2.48
N ALA A 268 1.87 28.18 -3.52
CA ALA A 268 1.46 29.40 -4.19
C ALA A 268 0.75 30.39 -3.24
N LYS A 269 -0.14 29.89 -2.37
CA LYS A 269 -0.80 30.70 -1.34
C LYS A 269 0.20 31.26 -0.34
N VAL A 270 1.21 30.50 0.04
CA VAL A 270 2.29 30.96 0.93
C VAL A 270 3.06 32.12 0.29
N HIS A 271 3.48 31.98 -1.00
CA HIS A 271 4.16 33.06 -1.71
C HIS A 271 3.29 34.32 -1.82
N ALA A 272 2.01 34.16 -2.14
CA ALA A 272 1.06 35.26 -2.18
C ALA A 272 0.94 35.98 -0.82
N SER A 273 0.84 35.25 0.26
CA SER A 273 0.75 35.84 1.62
C SER A 273 2.02 36.56 2.05
N LYS A 274 3.19 36.18 1.49
CA LYS A 274 4.48 36.86 1.71
C LYS A 274 4.72 38.06 0.76
N GLY A 275 3.79 38.32 -0.14
CA GLY A 275 3.92 39.38 -1.12
C GLY A 275 4.78 39.03 -2.35
N ASP A 276 5.23 37.79 -2.48
CA ASP A 276 5.95 37.29 -3.65
C ASP A 276 4.95 36.93 -4.77
N VAL A 277 4.28 37.96 -5.29
CA VAL A 277 3.24 37.83 -6.30
C VAL A 277 3.74 37.15 -7.59
N PRO A 278 4.96 37.46 -8.11
CA PRO A 278 5.43 36.79 -9.32
C PRO A 278 5.52 35.26 -9.16
N LYS A 279 6.07 34.79 -8.05
CA LYS A 279 6.22 33.34 -7.79
C LYS A 279 4.89 32.67 -7.47
N ALA A 280 4.00 33.36 -6.77
CA ALA A 280 2.64 32.92 -6.56
C ALA A 280 1.89 32.67 -7.86
N LEU A 281 1.93 33.64 -8.78
CA LEU A 281 1.29 33.55 -10.11
C LEU A 281 1.89 32.39 -10.94
N GLU A 282 3.22 32.22 -10.94
CA GLU A 282 3.87 31.11 -11.64
C GLU A 282 3.32 29.76 -11.18
N LEU A 283 3.22 29.56 -9.85
CA LEU A 283 2.73 28.31 -9.28
C LEU A 283 1.24 28.11 -9.52
N PHE A 284 0.42 29.16 -9.38
CA PHE A 284 -1.01 29.08 -9.70
C PHE A 284 -1.25 28.75 -11.17
N ASP A 285 -0.53 29.40 -12.10
CA ASP A 285 -0.61 29.10 -13.54
C ASP A 285 -0.23 27.64 -13.83
N LYS A 286 0.79 27.09 -13.14
CA LYS A 286 1.16 25.67 -13.24
C LYS A 286 0.03 24.75 -12.77
N VAL A 287 -0.63 25.06 -11.64
CA VAL A 287 -1.77 24.26 -11.14
C VAL A 287 -2.89 24.24 -12.17
N VAL A 288 -3.25 25.40 -12.74
CA VAL A 288 -4.33 25.50 -13.73
C VAL A 288 -3.98 24.73 -15.01
N ALA A 289 -2.74 24.81 -15.47
CA ALA A 289 -2.30 24.17 -16.70
C ALA A 289 -2.19 22.65 -16.57
N ALA A 290 -1.66 22.15 -15.43
CA ALA A 290 -1.42 20.73 -15.22
C ALA A 290 -2.65 19.95 -14.75
N HIS A 291 -3.61 20.62 -14.08
CA HIS A 291 -4.75 19.97 -13.42
C HIS A 291 -6.10 20.61 -13.81
N PRO A 292 -6.41 20.78 -15.10
CA PRO A 292 -7.63 21.46 -15.52
C PRO A 292 -8.89 20.75 -14.99
N GLY A 293 -9.86 21.53 -14.49
CA GLY A 293 -11.13 21.03 -13.99
C GLY A 293 -11.07 20.42 -12.56
N THR A 294 -9.94 20.53 -11.88
CA THR A 294 -9.87 20.15 -10.46
C THR A 294 -10.26 21.32 -9.55
N PRO A 295 -10.72 21.05 -8.31
CA PRO A 295 -10.99 22.10 -7.32
C PRO A 295 -9.78 22.99 -7.03
N GLU A 296 -8.57 22.44 -7.08
CA GLU A 296 -7.33 23.19 -6.91
C GLU A 296 -7.08 24.16 -8.06
N ALA A 297 -7.35 23.75 -9.30
CA ALA A 297 -7.21 24.62 -10.47
C ALA A 297 -8.25 25.75 -10.47
N GLU A 298 -9.47 25.48 -10.04
CA GLU A 298 -10.50 26.51 -9.88
C GLU A 298 -10.11 27.54 -8.83
N GLN A 299 -9.59 27.09 -7.68
CA GLN A 299 -9.08 27.98 -6.65
C GLN A 299 -7.88 28.79 -7.15
N ALA A 300 -6.92 28.16 -7.84
CA ALA A 300 -5.78 28.84 -8.42
C ALA A 300 -6.20 29.96 -9.41
N ALA A 301 -7.15 29.66 -10.30
CA ALA A 301 -7.68 30.62 -11.24
C ALA A 301 -8.34 31.84 -10.54
N ALA A 302 -9.03 31.59 -9.42
CA ALA A 302 -9.61 32.67 -8.63
C ALA A 302 -8.51 33.56 -8.02
N PHE A 303 -7.45 33.01 -7.45
CA PHE A 303 -6.30 33.76 -6.91
C PHE A 303 -5.57 34.54 -8.02
N ILE A 304 -5.35 33.95 -9.18
CA ILE A 304 -4.75 34.67 -10.35
C ILE A 304 -5.56 35.92 -10.69
N LYS A 305 -6.90 35.80 -10.75
CA LYS A 305 -7.77 36.92 -11.05
C LYS A 305 -7.69 38.02 -10.00
N GLU A 306 -7.47 37.68 -8.74
CA GLU A 306 -7.30 38.67 -7.65
C GLU A 306 -5.94 39.37 -7.71
N LEU A 307 -4.88 38.60 -7.92
CA LEU A 307 -3.50 39.12 -7.91
C LEU A 307 -3.13 39.95 -9.16
N ARG A 308 -3.90 39.83 -10.25
CA ARG A 308 -3.71 40.61 -11.49
C ARG A 308 -4.54 41.89 -11.54
N LYS A 309 -5.31 42.22 -10.50
CA LYS A 309 -6.03 43.51 -10.38
C LYS A 309 -5.12 44.61 -9.87
#